data_5997df335ad5d7b2e49a40059c6c6c7f
#
_entry.id   5997df335ad5d7b2e49a40059c6c6c7f
#
_cell.length_a   1.000
_cell.length_b   1.000
_cell.length_c   1.000
_cell.angle_alpha   90.00
_cell.angle_beta   90.00
_cell.angle_gamma   90.00
#
_symmetry.space_group_name_H-M   'P 1'
#
loop_
_entity.id
_entity.type
_entity.pdbx_description
1 polymer ?
#
loop_
_entity_poly.entity_id
_entity_poly.type
_entity_poly.pdbx_seq_one_letter_code
_entity_poly.pdbx_strand_id
1 'polypeptide(L)' 'MSEYDFGGLERHPANILRLISELEGSYQLCKYMGFAEDMKILDEMKRPYYKLYFKTKKEYDKPS' A
#
# COMPACT_ATOMS: atom_id res chain seq x y z
N MET A 1 15.81 -10.59 4.66
CA MET A 1 15.32 -10.47 4.32
C MET A 1 15.14 -10.02 4.23
N SER A 2 14.94 -9.88 4.19
CA SER A 2 14.52 -9.55 3.96
C SER A 2 14.16 -9.18 3.61
N GLU A 3 14.65 -9.11 3.39
CA GLU A 3 14.17 -8.57 2.94
C GLU A 3 13.07 -8.91 2.65
N TYR A 4 12.57 -8.30 3.06
CA TYR A 4 11.29 -8.66 2.71
C TYR A 4 11.13 -8.56 1.24
N ASP A 5 11.25 -9.65 0.69
CA ASP A 5 11.14 -9.69 -0.74
C ASP A 5 9.69 -9.93 -1.07
N PHE A 6 9.00 -8.90 -1.49
CA PHE A 6 7.63 -9.07 -1.88
C PHE A 6 7.51 -10.09 -3.01
N GLY A 7 8.61 -10.45 -3.62
CA GLY A 7 8.62 -11.50 -4.59
C GLY A 7 7.63 -11.27 -5.70
N GLY A 8 7.08 -12.35 -6.21
CA GLY A 8 6.10 -12.24 -7.28
C GLY A 8 4.73 -11.84 -6.79
N LEU A 9 4.43 -12.15 -5.54
CA LEU A 9 3.09 -11.88 -5.01
C LEU A 9 2.78 -10.40 -4.99
N GLU A 10 3.70 -9.63 -4.44
CA GLU A 10 3.44 -8.21 -4.25
C GLU A 10 3.58 -7.40 -5.51
N ARG A 11 4.07 -8.02 -6.56
CA ARG A 11 4.16 -7.32 -7.83
C ARG A 11 2.83 -7.29 -8.55
N HIS A 12 1.90 -8.11 -8.12
CA HIS A 12 0.57 -8.08 -8.72
C HIS A 12 -0.21 -6.90 -8.16
N PRO A 13 -0.83 -6.10 -9.04
CA PRO A 13 -1.56 -4.91 -8.55
C PRO A 13 -2.62 -5.24 -7.51
N ALA A 14 -3.28 -6.38 -7.63
CA ALA A 14 -4.32 -6.76 -6.68
C ALA A 14 -3.75 -6.93 -5.29
N ASN A 15 -2.54 -7.51 -5.17
CA ASN A 15 -1.93 -7.70 -3.88
C ASN A 15 -1.51 -6.38 -3.25
N ILE A 16 -0.97 -5.49 -4.08
CA ILE A 16 -0.57 -4.17 -3.60
C ILE A 16 -1.80 -3.38 -3.16
N LEU A 17 -2.86 -3.47 -3.93
CA LEU A 17 -4.11 -2.78 -3.57
C LEU A 17 -4.67 -3.31 -2.26
N ARG A 18 -4.53 -4.61 -2.03
CA ARG A 18 -4.97 -5.21 -0.78
C ARG A 18 -4.20 -4.64 0.41
N LEU A 19 -2.87 -4.50 0.26
CA LEU A 19 -2.07 -3.90 1.31
C LEU A 19 -2.48 -2.47 1.56
N ILE A 20 -2.74 -1.72 0.49
CA ILE A 20 -3.21 -0.35 0.63
C ILE A 20 -4.53 -0.30 1.36
N SER A 21 -5.44 -1.23 1.04
CA SER A 21 -6.73 -1.28 1.69
C SER A 21 -6.58 -1.53 3.20
N GLU A 22 -5.65 -2.40 3.58
CA GLU A 22 -5.41 -2.66 4.98
C GLU A 22 -4.86 -1.43 5.69
N LEU A 23 -3.96 -0.71 5.03
CA LEU A 23 -3.44 0.52 5.60
C LEU A 23 -4.52 1.58 5.71
N GLU A 24 -5.41 1.66 4.72
CA GLU A 24 -6.52 2.59 4.78
C GLU A 24 -7.45 2.27 5.92
N GLY A 25 -7.71 0.98 6.15
CA GLY A 25 -8.53 0.56 7.26
C GLY A 25 -7.95 0.98 8.60
N SER A 26 -6.65 0.79 8.75
CA SER A 26 -5.97 1.21 9.97
C SER A 26 -6.00 2.73 10.11
N TYR A 27 -5.85 3.44 9.01
CA TYR A 27 -5.91 4.90 9.02
C TYR A 27 -7.29 5.37 9.50
N GLN A 28 -8.35 4.78 8.98
CA GLN A 28 -9.70 5.15 9.38
C GLN A 28 -9.93 4.86 10.86
N LEU A 29 -9.42 3.74 11.33
CA LEU A 29 -9.55 3.41 12.74
C LEU A 29 -8.84 4.43 13.61
N CYS A 30 -7.61 4.80 13.24
CA CYS A 30 -6.87 5.80 13.98
C CYS A 30 -7.58 7.15 13.96
N LYS A 31 -8.17 7.48 12.83
CA LYS A 31 -8.93 8.71 12.71
C LYS A 31 -10.11 8.70 13.67
N TYR A 32 -10.82 7.59 13.73
CA TYR A 32 -11.96 7.45 14.61
C TYR A 32 -11.54 7.55 16.08
N MET A 33 -10.39 6.95 16.40
CA MET A 33 -9.90 6.96 17.79
C MET A 33 -9.17 8.25 18.15
N GLY A 34 -8.88 9.08 17.18
CA GLY A 34 -8.19 10.34 17.44
C GLY A 34 -6.68 10.20 17.58
N PHE A 35 -6.10 9.16 17.03
CA PHE A 35 -4.65 8.94 17.09
C PHE A 35 -3.96 9.70 15.98
N ALA A 36 -3.75 11.00 16.19
CA ALA A 36 -3.24 11.86 15.12
C ALA A 36 -1.84 11.45 14.66
N GLU A 37 -0.97 11.06 15.58
CA GLU A 37 0.38 10.68 15.20
C GLU A 37 0.40 9.40 14.40
N ASP A 38 -0.44 8.46 14.78
CA ASP A 38 -0.54 7.21 14.04
C ASP A 38 -1.09 7.44 12.64
N MET A 39 -2.03 8.37 12.51
CA MET A 39 -2.56 8.73 11.21
C MET A 39 -1.46 9.26 10.30
N LYS A 40 -0.60 10.09 10.85
CA LYS A 40 0.50 10.67 10.09
C LYS A 40 1.47 9.59 9.62
N ILE A 41 1.79 8.66 10.53
CA ILE A 41 2.69 7.57 10.18
C ILE A 41 2.09 6.70 9.09
N LEU A 42 0.81 6.36 9.21
CA LEU A 42 0.14 5.53 8.22
C LEU A 42 0.07 6.24 6.87
N ASP A 43 -0.17 7.55 6.89
CA ASP A 43 -0.22 8.31 5.65
C ASP A 43 1.12 8.25 4.93
N GLU A 44 2.21 8.37 5.67
CA GLU A 44 3.53 8.29 5.08
C GLU A 44 3.83 6.88 4.59
N MET A 45 3.36 5.87 5.30
CA MET A 45 3.55 4.49 4.87
C MET A 45 2.80 4.17 3.59
N LYS A 46 1.64 4.78 3.40
CA LYS A 46 0.83 4.51 2.22
C LYS A 46 1.47 5.04 0.93
N ARG A 47 2.20 6.13 1.03
CA ARG A 47 2.72 6.79 -0.16
C ARG A 47 3.54 5.90 -1.07
N PRO A 48 4.56 5.18 -0.56
CA PRO A 48 5.32 4.29 -1.43
C PRO A 48 4.48 3.16 -2.01
N TYR A 49 3.46 2.71 -1.26
CA TYR A 49 2.60 1.66 -1.78
C TYR A 49 1.73 2.15 -2.91
N TYR A 50 1.25 3.38 -2.84
CA TYR A 50 0.49 3.95 -3.94
C TYR A 50 1.36 4.08 -5.18
N LYS A 51 2.58 4.55 -5.02
CA LYS A 51 3.51 4.66 -6.14
C LYS A 51 3.75 3.29 -6.76
N LEU A 52 3.98 2.30 -5.91
CA LEU A 52 4.23 0.95 -6.39
C LEU A 52 3.00 0.40 -7.10
N TYR A 53 1.83 0.66 -6.57
CA TYR A 53 0.60 0.18 -7.17
C TYR A 53 0.42 0.75 -8.58
N PHE A 54 0.57 2.06 -8.72
CA PHE A 54 0.39 2.68 -10.02
C PHE A 54 1.43 2.21 -11.02
N LYS A 55 2.66 2.05 -10.57
CA LYS A 55 3.71 1.56 -11.44
C LYS A 55 3.41 0.13 -11.90
N THR A 56 3.04 -0.72 -10.97
CA THR A 56 2.78 -2.12 -11.27
C THR A 56 1.54 -2.27 -12.15
N LYS A 57 0.51 -1.50 -11.85
CA LYS A 57 -0.71 -1.56 -12.64
C LYS A 57 -0.42 -1.13 -14.08
N LYS A 58 0.40 -0.11 -14.24
CA LYS A 58 0.76 0.36 -15.56
C LYS A 58 1.48 -0.72 -16.35
N GLU A 59 2.36 -1.46 -15.68
CA GLU A 59 3.06 -2.55 -16.35
C GLU A 59 2.11 -3.67 -16.76
N TYR A 60 1.15 -3.98 -15.89
CA TYR A 60 0.19 -5.04 -16.20
C TYR A 60 -0.79 -4.64 -17.28
N ASP A 61 -1.18 -3.37 -17.32
CA ASP A 61 -2.12 -2.89 -18.32
C ASP A 61 -1.45 -2.58 -19.64
N LYS A 62 -0.16 -2.65 -19.68
CA LYS A 62 0.59 -2.29 -20.86
C LYS A 62 0.29 -3.29 -21.97
N PRO A 63 -0.10 -2.81 -23.15
CA PRO A 63 -0.34 -3.72 -24.27
C PRO A 63 0.96 -4.34 -24.73
N SER A 64 0.90 -5.58 -25.08
CA SER A 64 2.08 -6.31 -25.49
C SER A 64 2.54 -5.92 -26.89
#